data_ab1f61989d85d1de61280fab74238b49
#
_entry.id   ab1f61989d85d1de61280fab74238b49
#
_cell.length_a   1.000
_cell.length_b   1.000
_cell.length_c   1.000
_cell.angle_alpha   90.00
_cell.angle_beta   90.00
_cell.angle_gamma   90.00
#
_symmetry.space_group_name_H-M   'P 1'
#
loop_
_entity.id
_entity.type
_entity.pdbx_description
1 polymer ?
#
loop_
_entity_poly.entity_id
_entity_poly.type
_entity_poly.pdbx_seq_one_letter_code
_entity_poly.pdbx_strand_id
1 'polypeptide(L)'
;MSTKKIISFIACIIIYNIVVAQKTLSEGTIVYDIAINTGNKEPQMADAFDGATTTVYLKGGFSKTEMISALGNEKTIYDSKLGNAVILKEYSGQKLMITLTKENWEMKNKKYRNVAFAISNDTKMIIGYTCKKATATLADGSSIIVYFTNEVVLVNKGYDELFKNLPGLPMQYEFVNGKTKYTYTVSSINFNPIAATMFAFPKNGYRVISYDENKTNSNK
;
A
#
# COMPACT_ATOMS: atom_id res chain seq x y z
N MET A 1 10.44 -69.85 -30.20
CA MET A 1 9.41 -68.92 -29.64
C MET A 1 10.11 -67.78 -28.89
N SER A 2 10.20 -66.65 -29.54
CA SER A 2 10.94 -65.49 -29.01
C SER A 2 10.00 -64.59 -28.17
N THR A 3 10.25 -64.53 -26.89
CA THR A 3 9.51 -63.60 -25.98
C THR A 3 10.09 -62.22 -26.12
N LYS A 4 9.39 -61.35 -26.89
CA LYS A 4 9.69 -59.97 -26.96
C LYS A 4 9.36 -59.30 -25.58
N LYS A 5 10.39 -58.92 -24.83
CA LYS A 5 10.27 -58.07 -23.65
C LYS A 5 9.86 -56.66 -24.10
N ILE A 6 8.61 -56.33 -23.88
CA ILE A 6 8.11 -54.95 -24.02
C ILE A 6 8.61 -54.18 -22.78
N ILE A 7 9.69 -53.44 -22.97
CA ILE A 7 10.14 -52.46 -21.98
C ILE A 7 9.21 -51.27 -22.13
N SER A 8 8.21 -51.21 -21.23
CA SER A 8 7.36 -50.04 -21.10
C SER A 8 8.19 -48.91 -20.49
N PHE A 9 8.62 -47.99 -21.32
CA PHE A 9 9.28 -46.75 -20.92
C PHE A 9 8.20 -45.83 -20.35
N ILE A 10 7.90 -45.94 -19.05
CA ILE A 10 7.08 -44.97 -18.35
C ILE A 10 7.94 -43.73 -18.23
N ALA A 11 7.76 -42.82 -19.20
CA ALA A 11 8.26 -41.45 -19.09
C ALA A 11 7.49 -40.80 -17.96
N CYS A 12 8.06 -40.81 -16.74
CA CYS A 12 7.62 -39.98 -15.64
C CYS A 12 7.83 -38.50 -16.05
N ILE A 13 6.80 -37.92 -16.63
CA ILE A 13 6.74 -36.44 -16.80
C ILE A 13 6.65 -35.88 -15.41
N ILE A 14 7.80 -35.58 -14.82
CA ILE A 14 7.89 -34.77 -13.59
C ILE A 14 7.42 -33.38 -14.00
N ILE A 15 6.13 -33.11 -13.81
CA ILE A 15 5.58 -31.77 -13.86
C ILE A 15 6.19 -31.07 -12.66
N TYR A 16 7.29 -30.35 -12.89
CA TYR A 16 7.80 -29.40 -11.92
C TYR A 16 6.72 -28.31 -11.74
N ASN A 17 5.80 -28.54 -10.83
CA ASN A 17 5.04 -27.46 -10.25
C ASN A 17 6.06 -26.58 -9.54
N ILE A 18 6.45 -25.49 -10.16
CA ILE A 18 7.18 -24.41 -9.49
C ILE A 18 6.17 -23.84 -8.49
N VAL A 19 6.13 -24.46 -7.31
CA VAL A 19 5.42 -23.88 -6.16
C VAL A 19 6.22 -22.65 -5.79
N VAL A 20 5.82 -21.50 -6.28
CA VAL A 20 6.34 -20.22 -5.78
C VAL A 20 5.93 -20.16 -4.32
N ALA A 21 6.89 -20.39 -3.43
CA ALA A 21 6.64 -20.32 -2.00
C ALA A 21 6.18 -18.91 -1.63
N GLN A 22 4.94 -18.80 -1.20
CA GLN A 22 4.39 -17.53 -0.73
C GLN A 22 5.13 -17.10 0.53
N LYS A 23 5.66 -15.87 0.53
CA LYS A 23 6.26 -15.25 1.70
C LYS A 23 5.19 -14.54 2.51
N THR A 24 5.07 -14.86 3.79
CA THR A 24 4.13 -14.18 4.68
C THR A 24 4.78 -12.94 5.28
N LEU A 25 4.13 -11.78 5.11
CA LEU A 25 4.53 -10.53 5.72
C LEU A 25 3.60 -10.21 6.90
N SER A 26 3.97 -10.69 8.09
CA SER A 26 3.34 -10.35 9.36
C SER A 26 3.99 -9.16 10.04
N GLU A 27 5.27 -8.95 9.76
CA GLU A 27 6.11 -7.88 10.26
C GLU A 27 7.14 -7.53 9.19
N GLY A 28 7.40 -6.24 8.97
CA GLY A 28 8.36 -5.78 7.96
C GLY A 28 8.03 -4.42 7.39
N THR A 29 8.78 -4.02 6.36
CA THR A 29 8.62 -2.74 5.67
C THR A 29 8.40 -2.92 4.18
N ILE A 30 7.59 -2.02 3.60
CA ILE A 30 7.39 -1.89 2.15
C ILE A 30 7.70 -0.44 1.80
N VAL A 31 8.58 -0.21 0.84
CA VAL A 31 8.90 1.14 0.36
C VAL A 31 8.34 1.33 -1.04
N TYR A 32 7.63 2.43 -1.23
CA TYR A 32 7.12 2.86 -2.53
C TYR A 32 7.82 4.16 -2.94
N ASP A 33 8.29 4.22 -4.16
CA ASP A 33 8.70 5.44 -4.82
C ASP A 33 7.48 6.06 -5.51
N ILE A 34 7.35 7.38 -5.44
CA ILE A 34 6.22 8.12 -5.98
C ILE A 34 6.70 8.91 -7.19
N ALA A 35 6.04 8.69 -8.33
CA ALA A 35 6.18 9.50 -9.53
C ALA A 35 4.87 10.25 -9.78
N ILE A 36 4.96 11.55 -10.05
CA ILE A 36 3.83 12.43 -10.33
C ILE A 36 3.97 13.01 -11.72
N ASN A 37 2.90 12.92 -12.48
CA ASN A 37 2.79 13.57 -13.77
C ASN A 37 1.54 14.48 -13.75
N THR A 38 1.75 15.79 -13.70
CA THR A 38 0.67 16.79 -13.67
C THR A 38 0.04 17.00 -15.04
N GLY A 39 0.67 16.52 -16.11
CA GLY A 39 0.25 16.75 -17.49
C GLY A 39 0.38 18.21 -17.93
N ASN A 40 1.01 19.06 -17.12
CA ASN A 40 1.22 20.47 -17.39
C ASN A 40 2.72 20.74 -17.72
N LYS A 41 2.98 21.74 -18.56
CA LYS A 41 4.36 22.19 -18.84
C LYS A 41 4.91 23.09 -17.74
N GLU A 42 4.03 23.87 -17.09
CA GLU A 42 4.39 24.74 -15.99
C GLU A 42 4.38 23.99 -14.67
N PRO A 43 5.36 24.25 -13.77
CA PRO A 43 5.41 23.60 -12.46
C PRO A 43 4.11 23.77 -11.66
N GLN A 44 3.65 22.69 -11.04
CA GLN A 44 2.48 22.66 -10.18
C GLN A 44 2.90 22.29 -8.76
N MET A 45 2.08 22.61 -7.76
CA MET A 45 2.34 22.23 -6.37
C MET A 45 2.47 20.69 -6.21
N ALA A 46 1.74 19.92 -7.01
CA ALA A 46 1.83 18.46 -7.01
C ALA A 46 3.23 17.96 -7.38
N ASP A 47 3.99 18.68 -8.23
CA ASP A 47 5.34 18.28 -8.64
C ASP A 47 6.34 18.28 -7.46
N ALA A 48 6.03 19.01 -6.36
CA ALA A 48 6.83 18.97 -5.14
C ALA A 48 6.78 17.61 -4.40
N PHE A 49 5.84 16.73 -4.77
CA PHE A 49 5.75 15.35 -4.30
C PHE A 49 6.37 14.35 -5.27
N ASP A 50 6.80 14.78 -6.46
CA ASP A 50 7.52 13.90 -7.38
C ASP A 50 8.87 13.50 -6.77
N GLY A 51 9.22 12.21 -6.86
CA GLY A 51 10.37 11.64 -6.19
C GLY A 51 10.20 11.45 -4.67
N ALA A 52 9.02 11.74 -4.10
CA ALA A 52 8.73 11.39 -2.72
C ALA A 52 8.74 9.86 -2.52
N THR A 53 8.93 9.44 -1.27
CA THR A 53 8.83 8.04 -0.88
C THR A 53 7.74 7.82 0.15
N THR A 54 7.10 6.67 0.07
CA THR A 54 6.18 6.20 1.11
C THR A 54 6.68 4.88 1.67
N THR A 55 6.94 4.83 2.98
CA THR A 55 7.32 3.61 3.68
C THR A 55 6.16 3.13 4.54
N VAL A 56 5.76 1.88 4.34
CA VAL A 56 4.77 1.19 5.16
C VAL A 56 5.49 0.24 6.11
N TYR A 57 5.29 0.43 7.41
CA TYR A 57 5.78 -0.45 8.48
C TYR A 57 4.61 -1.26 9.00
N LEU A 58 4.78 -2.58 9.10
CA LEU A 58 3.75 -3.52 9.57
C LEU A 58 4.28 -4.33 10.74
N LYS A 59 3.45 -4.48 11.80
CA LYS A 59 3.73 -5.36 12.94
C LYS A 59 2.41 -5.82 13.58
N GLY A 60 2.02 -7.05 13.31
CA GLY A 60 0.74 -7.59 13.80
C GLY A 60 -0.44 -6.71 13.41
N GLY A 61 -1.19 -6.18 14.38
CA GLY A 61 -2.32 -5.27 14.14
C GLY A 61 -1.93 -3.81 13.88
N PHE A 62 -0.66 -3.45 14.07
CA PHE A 62 -0.20 -2.08 13.87
C PHE A 62 0.30 -1.86 12.45
N SER A 63 0.02 -0.67 11.92
CA SER A 63 0.66 -0.15 10.71
C SER A 63 1.10 1.30 10.94
N LYS A 64 2.20 1.68 10.29
CA LYS A 64 2.64 3.06 10.16
C LYS A 64 2.98 3.30 8.70
N THR A 65 2.35 4.29 8.10
CA THR A 65 2.71 4.79 6.77
C THR A 65 3.43 6.12 6.96
N GLU A 66 4.59 6.28 6.34
CA GLU A 66 5.39 7.50 6.42
C GLU A 66 5.72 7.96 5.01
N MET A 67 5.21 9.12 4.61
CA MET A 67 5.53 9.78 3.36
C MET A 67 6.55 10.89 3.62
N ILE A 68 7.64 10.87 2.87
CA ILE A 68 8.69 11.90 2.89
C ILE A 68 8.74 12.56 1.51
N SER A 69 8.64 13.88 1.49
CA SER A 69 8.68 14.71 0.29
C SER A 69 9.54 15.95 0.49
N ALA A 70 9.78 16.72 -0.57
CA ALA A 70 10.47 18.00 -0.48
C ALA A 70 9.75 19.02 0.41
N LEU A 71 8.43 18.90 0.61
CA LEU A 71 7.64 19.80 1.45
C LEU A 71 7.69 19.44 2.95
N GLY A 72 8.06 18.22 3.29
CA GLY A 72 8.07 17.70 4.66
C GLY A 72 7.62 16.25 4.74
N ASN A 73 7.11 15.85 5.89
CA ASN A 73 6.67 14.48 6.09
C ASN A 73 5.26 14.38 6.69
N GLU A 74 4.59 13.28 6.33
CA GLU A 74 3.32 12.87 6.92
C GLU A 74 3.43 11.42 7.37
N LYS A 75 2.99 11.15 8.61
CA LYS A 75 2.97 9.80 9.17
C LYS A 75 1.56 9.47 9.61
N THR A 76 1.07 8.31 9.25
CA THR A 76 -0.19 7.77 9.79
C THR A 76 0.13 6.50 10.57
N ILE A 77 -0.20 6.47 11.84
CA ILE A 77 -0.07 5.29 12.71
C ILE A 77 -1.49 4.78 12.99
N TYR A 78 -1.73 3.51 12.72
CA TYR A 78 -3.05 2.90 12.87
C TYR A 78 -2.97 1.59 13.65
N ASP A 79 -3.87 1.43 14.61
CA ASP A 79 -4.11 0.19 15.34
C ASP A 79 -5.40 -0.46 14.83
N SER A 80 -5.28 -1.52 14.05
CA SER A 80 -6.43 -2.22 13.47
C SER A 80 -7.27 -2.97 14.50
N LYS A 81 -6.75 -3.23 15.72
CA LYS A 81 -7.51 -3.88 16.80
C LYS A 81 -8.43 -2.91 17.50
N LEU A 82 -7.92 -1.71 17.80
CA LEU A 82 -8.70 -0.64 18.42
C LEU A 82 -9.47 0.20 17.39
N GLY A 83 -9.02 0.20 16.15
CA GLY A 83 -9.61 0.98 15.05
C GLY A 83 -9.24 2.46 15.08
N ASN A 84 -8.38 2.92 16.00
CA ASN A 84 -7.96 4.30 16.12
C ASN A 84 -6.68 4.58 15.33
N ALA A 85 -6.46 5.86 15.01
CA ALA A 85 -5.29 6.31 14.29
C ALA A 85 -4.79 7.66 14.79
N VAL A 86 -3.52 7.95 14.45
CA VAL A 86 -2.92 9.27 14.61
C VAL A 86 -2.23 9.64 13.30
N ILE A 87 -2.49 10.85 12.83
CA ILE A 87 -1.79 11.44 11.68
C ILE A 87 -0.87 12.54 12.20
N LEU A 88 0.41 12.43 11.88
CA LEU A 88 1.43 13.42 12.21
C LEU A 88 1.82 14.13 10.92
N LYS A 89 1.77 15.45 10.92
CA LYS A 89 2.16 16.29 9.79
C LYS A 89 3.29 17.23 10.22
N GLU A 90 4.36 17.24 9.47
CA GLU A 90 5.52 18.11 9.67
C GLU A 90 5.83 18.84 8.37
N TYR A 91 5.27 20.04 8.21
CA TYR A 91 5.43 20.88 7.02
C TYR A 91 5.79 22.29 7.42
N SER A 92 6.77 22.90 6.73
CA SER A 92 7.15 24.31 6.93
C SER A 92 7.41 24.69 8.40
N GLY A 93 8.04 23.78 9.17
CA GLY A 93 8.33 23.98 10.58
C GLY A 93 7.15 23.79 11.54
N GLN A 94 5.95 23.55 11.03
CA GLN A 94 4.77 23.25 11.84
C GLN A 94 4.66 21.75 12.09
N LYS A 95 4.28 21.39 13.32
CA LYS A 95 4.05 20.00 13.73
C LYS A 95 2.63 19.85 14.26
N LEU A 96 1.83 19.10 13.52
CA LEU A 96 0.43 18.85 13.82
C LEU A 96 0.19 17.35 14.07
N MET A 97 -0.50 17.03 15.16
CA MET A 97 -0.97 15.68 15.46
C MET A 97 -2.50 15.66 15.41
N ILE A 98 -3.07 14.88 14.51
CA ILE A 98 -4.50 14.71 14.35
C ILE A 98 -4.88 13.35 14.92
N THR A 99 -5.75 13.33 15.92
CA THR A 99 -6.25 12.08 16.52
C THR A 99 -7.56 11.65 15.86
N LEU A 100 -7.67 10.36 15.53
CA LEU A 100 -8.85 9.77 14.93
C LEU A 100 -9.39 8.65 15.81
N THR A 101 -10.68 8.71 16.12
CA THR A 101 -11.41 7.57 16.67
C THR A 101 -11.64 6.53 15.56
N LYS A 102 -12.20 5.38 15.93
CA LYS A 102 -12.59 4.35 14.96
C LYS A 102 -13.58 4.90 13.94
N GLU A 103 -14.57 5.65 14.39
CA GLU A 103 -15.60 6.27 13.54
C GLU A 103 -14.98 7.30 12.59
N ASN A 104 -14.03 8.12 13.07
CA ASN A 104 -13.31 9.08 12.23
C ASN A 104 -12.47 8.36 11.17
N TRP A 105 -11.79 7.25 11.54
CA TRP A 105 -11.02 6.44 10.59
C TRP A 105 -11.90 5.83 9.51
N GLU A 106 -13.03 5.27 9.91
CA GLU A 106 -14.03 4.73 8.99
C GLU A 106 -14.61 5.80 8.07
N MET A 107 -14.89 7.00 8.59
CA MET A 107 -15.38 8.13 7.79
C MET A 107 -14.34 8.61 6.78
N LYS A 108 -13.07 8.77 7.21
CA LYS A 108 -11.95 9.16 6.35
C LYS A 108 -11.78 8.20 5.17
N ASN A 109 -11.93 6.91 5.42
CA ASN A 109 -11.71 5.85 4.43
C ASN A 109 -13.00 5.39 3.72
N LYS A 110 -14.13 6.09 3.93
CA LYS A 110 -15.45 5.69 3.41
C LYS A 110 -15.45 5.39 1.91
N LYS A 111 -14.73 6.19 1.10
CA LYS A 111 -14.66 6.02 -0.36
C LYS A 111 -13.92 4.76 -0.81
N TYR A 112 -13.10 4.18 0.07
CA TYR A 112 -12.32 2.96 -0.21
C TYR A 112 -13.00 1.69 0.34
N ARG A 113 -14.16 1.83 0.97
CA ARG A 113 -14.87 0.70 1.56
C ARG A 113 -15.44 -0.19 0.47
N ASN A 114 -15.23 -1.50 0.62
CA ASN A 114 -15.77 -2.54 -0.27
C ASN A 114 -15.36 -2.40 -1.75
N VAL A 115 -14.17 -1.85 -2.03
CA VAL A 115 -13.66 -1.77 -3.39
C VAL A 115 -13.54 -3.18 -3.98
N ALA A 116 -14.16 -3.38 -5.14
CA ALA A 116 -14.09 -4.62 -5.90
C ALA A 116 -13.08 -4.47 -7.04
N PHE A 117 -12.13 -5.41 -7.12
CA PHE A 117 -11.09 -5.43 -8.14
C PHE A 117 -11.43 -6.42 -9.27
N ALA A 118 -11.47 -5.92 -10.50
CA ALA A 118 -11.52 -6.75 -11.71
C ALA A 118 -10.08 -7.12 -12.10
N ILE A 119 -9.74 -8.41 -12.00
CA ILE A 119 -8.40 -8.93 -12.29
C ILE A 119 -8.31 -9.28 -13.76
N SER A 120 -7.25 -8.84 -14.45
CA SER A 120 -6.93 -9.22 -15.83
C SER A 120 -5.79 -10.23 -15.89
N ASN A 121 -5.56 -10.77 -17.09
CA ASN A 121 -4.42 -11.66 -17.37
C ASN A 121 -3.11 -10.91 -17.64
N ASP A 122 -3.15 -9.57 -17.68
CA ASP A 122 -1.95 -8.77 -17.87
C ASP A 122 -1.00 -8.96 -16.69
N THR A 123 0.26 -9.17 -16.99
CA THR A 123 1.31 -9.36 -15.98
C THR A 123 2.50 -8.46 -16.25
N LYS A 124 3.25 -8.13 -15.20
CA LYS A 124 4.59 -7.56 -15.31
C LYS A 124 5.44 -7.92 -14.10
N MET A 125 6.76 -7.80 -14.26
CA MET A 125 7.70 -7.96 -13.16
C MET A 125 7.94 -6.63 -12.44
N ILE A 126 7.92 -6.66 -11.10
CA ILE A 126 8.29 -5.51 -10.25
C ILE A 126 9.19 -6.04 -9.15
N ILE A 127 10.42 -5.53 -9.06
CA ILE A 127 11.48 -5.98 -8.12
C ILE A 127 11.57 -7.51 -7.96
N GLY A 128 11.46 -8.25 -9.08
CA GLY A 128 11.59 -9.72 -9.09
C GLY A 128 10.30 -10.50 -8.78
N TYR A 129 9.18 -9.84 -8.50
CA TYR A 129 7.87 -10.48 -8.28
C TYR A 129 7.01 -10.41 -9.53
N THR A 130 6.33 -11.51 -9.85
CA THR A 130 5.30 -11.52 -10.90
C THR A 130 4.03 -10.89 -10.40
N CYS A 131 3.58 -9.83 -11.07
CA CYS A 131 2.42 -9.05 -10.67
C CYS A 131 1.32 -9.16 -11.71
N LYS A 132 0.09 -9.39 -11.26
CA LYS A 132 -1.13 -9.34 -12.09
C LYS A 132 -1.75 -7.95 -12.01
N LYS A 133 -2.36 -7.52 -13.11
CA LYS A 133 -3.10 -6.26 -13.14
C LYS A 133 -4.51 -6.45 -12.61
N ALA A 134 -4.98 -5.47 -11.85
CA ALA A 134 -6.37 -5.34 -11.48
C ALA A 134 -6.80 -3.87 -11.62
N THR A 135 -8.10 -3.65 -11.82
CA THR A 135 -8.71 -2.32 -11.90
C THR A 135 -9.91 -2.24 -10.98
N ALA A 136 -10.17 -1.06 -10.46
CA ALA A 136 -11.38 -0.81 -9.67
C ALA A 136 -11.89 0.60 -9.93
N THR A 137 -13.19 0.80 -9.71
CA THR A 137 -13.83 2.12 -9.66
C THR A 137 -14.21 2.42 -8.23
N LEU A 138 -13.80 3.58 -7.73
CA LEU A 138 -14.09 4.03 -6.38
C LEU A 138 -15.50 4.65 -6.29
N ALA A 139 -15.97 4.86 -5.06
CA ALA A 139 -17.30 5.43 -4.81
C ALA A 139 -17.48 6.85 -5.37
N ASP A 140 -16.39 7.59 -5.58
CA ASP A 140 -16.40 8.93 -6.20
C ASP A 140 -16.33 8.90 -7.74
N GLY A 141 -16.35 7.71 -8.36
CA GLY A 141 -16.26 7.50 -9.80
C GLY A 141 -14.82 7.49 -10.32
N SER A 142 -13.81 7.76 -9.50
CA SER A 142 -12.42 7.67 -9.93
C SER A 142 -11.99 6.21 -10.13
N SER A 143 -11.04 6.00 -11.05
CA SER A 143 -10.51 4.67 -11.36
C SER A 143 -9.12 4.50 -10.80
N ILE A 144 -8.83 3.28 -10.36
CA ILE A 144 -7.50 2.86 -9.93
C ILE A 144 -7.03 1.67 -10.77
N ILE A 145 -5.76 1.68 -11.14
CA ILE A 145 -5.06 0.56 -11.73
C ILE A 145 -4.05 0.07 -10.70
N VAL A 146 -4.02 -1.23 -10.43
CA VAL A 146 -3.06 -1.83 -9.52
C VAL A 146 -2.43 -3.08 -10.12
N TYR A 147 -1.12 -3.23 -9.93
CA TYR A 147 -0.39 -4.47 -10.14
C TYR A 147 -0.04 -5.05 -8.79
N PHE A 148 -0.46 -6.28 -8.54
CA PHE A 148 -0.29 -6.96 -7.26
C PHE A 148 0.35 -8.32 -7.42
N THR A 149 1.07 -8.77 -6.40
CA THR A 149 1.64 -10.13 -6.36
C THR A 149 0.98 -10.99 -5.30
N ASN A 150 0.73 -12.26 -5.64
CA ASN A 150 0.31 -13.30 -4.68
C ASN A 150 1.50 -13.99 -4.00
N GLU A 151 2.73 -13.68 -4.40
CA GLU A 151 3.95 -14.26 -3.82
C GLU A 151 4.24 -13.73 -2.41
N VAL A 152 3.64 -12.58 -2.05
CA VAL A 152 3.68 -11.99 -0.70
C VAL A 152 2.27 -11.91 -0.14
N VAL A 153 2.05 -12.60 0.99
CA VAL A 153 0.77 -12.61 1.72
C VAL A 153 0.85 -11.67 2.92
N LEU A 154 0.02 -10.66 2.92
CA LEU A 154 -0.12 -9.74 4.05
C LEU A 154 -1.01 -10.33 5.13
N VAL A 155 -0.52 -10.38 6.38
CA VAL A 155 -1.34 -10.77 7.53
C VAL A 155 -2.31 -9.63 7.89
N ASN A 156 -1.80 -8.41 7.96
CA ASN A 156 -2.62 -7.22 8.24
C ASN A 156 -3.08 -6.55 6.94
N LYS A 157 -4.12 -7.07 6.31
CA LYS A 157 -4.73 -6.45 5.12
C LYS A 157 -5.44 -5.13 5.42
N GLY A 158 -5.82 -4.92 6.70
CA GLY A 158 -6.51 -3.70 7.12
C GLY A 158 -5.60 -2.48 7.27
N TYR A 159 -4.31 -2.60 6.97
CA TYR A 159 -3.39 -1.47 7.01
C TYR A 159 -3.76 -0.37 6.00
N ASP A 160 -4.40 -0.75 4.90
CA ASP A 160 -4.92 0.13 3.87
C ASP A 160 -6.31 -0.35 3.41
N GLU A 161 -7.33 0.45 3.66
CA GLU A 161 -8.72 0.11 3.33
C GLU A 161 -8.94 -0.03 1.82
N LEU A 162 -8.19 0.71 1.00
CA LEU A 162 -8.27 0.64 -0.46
C LEU A 162 -7.93 -0.77 -0.98
N PHE A 163 -6.87 -1.38 -0.44
CA PHE A 163 -6.36 -2.67 -0.93
C PHE A 163 -6.82 -3.88 -0.12
N LYS A 164 -7.70 -3.70 0.86
CA LYS A 164 -8.16 -4.74 1.76
C LYS A 164 -8.72 -5.99 1.05
N ASN A 165 -9.43 -5.77 -0.06
CA ASN A 165 -10.03 -6.84 -0.88
C ASN A 165 -9.13 -7.29 -2.04
N LEU A 166 -7.92 -6.73 -2.17
CA LEU A 166 -6.97 -7.20 -3.16
C LEU A 166 -6.41 -8.57 -2.71
N PRO A 167 -6.28 -9.57 -3.61
CA PRO A 167 -5.85 -10.91 -3.22
C PRO A 167 -4.37 -11.00 -2.81
N GLY A 168 -3.55 -9.99 -3.11
CA GLY A 168 -2.12 -9.96 -2.82
C GLY A 168 -1.60 -8.58 -2.44
N LEU A 169 -0.26 -8.46 -2.35
CA LEU A 169 0.41 -7.19 -2.05
C LEU A 169 0.34 -6.26 -3.27
N PRO A 170 -0.17 -5.00 -3.14
CA PRO A 170 -0.06 -4.00 -4.19
C PRO A 170 1.41 -3.64 -4.42
N MET A 171 1.91 -3.87 -5.63
CA MET A 171 3.30 -3.63 -6.00
C MET A 171 3.48 -2.34 -6.81
N GLN A 172 2.47 -1.98 -7.58
CA GLN A 172 2.37 -0.66 -8.20
C GLN A 172 0.90 -0.30 -8.29
N TYR A 173 0.59 0.98 -8.03
CA TYR A 173 -0.77 1.46 -8.26
C TYR A 173 -0.76 2.89 -8.78
N GLU A 174 -1.78 3.19 -9.58
CA GLU A 174 -1.95 4.47 -10.25
C GLU A 174 -3.36 4.99 -10.01
N PHE A 175 -3.46 6.26 -9.70
CA PHE A 175 -4.74 6.97 -9.71
C PHE A 175 -4.57 8.35 -10.34
N VAL A 176 -5.67 8.87 -10.86
CA VAL A 176 -5.72 10.15 -11.55
C VAL A 176 -6.64 11.09 -10.77
N ASN A 177 -6.16 12.30 -10.54
CA ASN A 177 -6.97 13.39 -9.98
C ASN A 177 -6.89 14.59 -10.94
N GLY A 178 -7.98 14.85 -11.64
CA GLY A 178 -7.99 15.81 -12.75
C GLY A 178 -7.03 15.37 -13.86
N LYS A 179 -6.00 16.18 -14.15
CA LYS A 179 -4.95 15.85 -15.11
C LYS A 179 -3.72 15.19 -14.47
N THR A 180 -3.63 15.21 -13.14
CA THR A 180 -2.47 14.72 -12.41
C THR A 180 -2.58 13.22 -12.21
N LYS A 181 -1.55 12.50 -12.65
CA LYS A 181 -1.39 11.06 -12.45
C LYS A 181 -0.36 10.82 -11.35
N TYR A 182 -0.74 10.02 -10.37
CA TYR A 182 0.10 9.56 -9.27
C TYR A 182 0.42 8.09 -9.48
N THR A 183 1.69 7.74 -9.45
CA THR A 183 2.15 6.36 -9.58
C THR A 183 3.01 6.01 -8.38
N TYR A 184 2.60 4.99 -7.63
CA TYR A 184 3.36 4.42 -6.52
C TYR A 184 3.93 3.09 -6.98
N THR A 185 5.22 2.88 -6.85
CA THR A 185 5.89 1.63 -7.25
C THR A 185 6.75 1.12 -6.11
N VAL A 186 6.57 -0.15 -5.72
CA VAL A 186 7.43 -0.77 -4.70
C VAL A 186 8.87 -0.81 -5.19
N SER A 187 9.77 -0.21 -4.40
CA SER A 187 11.22 -0.24 -4.60
C SER A 187 11.90 -1.25 -3.67
N SER A 188 11.32 -1.57 -2.50
CA SER A 188 11.85 -2.61 -1.62
C SER A 188 10.81 -3.22 -0.70
N ILE A 189 11.03 -4.47 -0.31
CA ILE A 189 10.28 -5.19 0.72
C ILE A 189 11.29 -5.81 1.68
N ASN A 190 11.15 -5.52 2.97
CA ASN A 190 12.00 -6.08 4.02
C ASN A 190 11.14 -6.83 5.04
N PHE A 191 11.49 -8.08 5.31
CA PHE A 191 10.79 -8.98 6.24
C PHE A 191 11.43 -9.01 7.64
N ASN A 192 12.39 -8.12 7.92
CA ASN A 192 13.04 -8.05 9.23
C ASN A 192 12.08 -7.52 10.30
N PRO A 193 12.23 -7.97 11.55
CA PRO A 193 11.48 -7.48 12.68
C PRO A 193 11.60 -5.96 12.87
N ILE A 194 10.50 -5.34 13.31
CA ILE A 194 10.40 -3.89 13.56
C ILE A 194 10.21 -3.67 15.06
N ALA A 195 10.94 -2.70 15.63
CA ALA A 195 10.77 -2.32 17.02
C ALA A 195 9.35 -1.79 17.27
N ALA A 196 8.68 -2.24 18.34
CA ALA A 196 7.33 -1.80 18.68
C ALA A 196 7.24 -0.27 18.92
N THR A 197 8.36 0.34 19.32
CA THR A 197 8.49 1.81 19.50
C THR A 197 8.24 2.60 18.23
N MET A 198 8.36 1.99 17.03
CA MET A 198 8.05 2.63 15.74
C MET A 198 6.58 3.04 15.61
N PHE A 199 5.69 2.42 16.39
CA PHE A 199 4.25 2.68 16.39
C PHE A 199 3.82 3.54 17.59
N ALA A 200 4.76 4.02 18.40
CA ALA A 200 4.46 4.89 19.52
C ALA A 200 4.11 6.32 19.04
N PHE A 201 3.11 6.91 19.66
CA PHE A 201 2.74 8.30 19.42
C PHE A 201 3.68 9.24 20.17
N PRO A 202 4.12 10.36 19.56
CA PRO A 202 4.88 11.37 20.28
C PRO A 202 3.99 12.00 21.37
N LYS A 203 4.58 12.18 22.57
CA LYS A 203 3.86 12.80 23.70
C LYS A 203 3.96 14.33 23.71
N ASN A 204 4.96 14.88 23.03
CA ASN A 204 5.28 16.30 23.04
C ASN A 204 5.71 16.79 21.64
N GLY A 205 5.74 18.11 21.46
CA GLY A 205 6.30 18.75 20.26
C GLY A 205 5.32 18.88 19.09
N TYR A 206 4.06 18.52 19.28
CA TYR A 206 3.00 18.67 18.28
C TYR A 206 1.83 19.48 18.84
N ARG A 207 1.23 20.31 18.02
CA ARG A 207 -0.11 20.81 18.25
C ARG A 207 -1.11 19.70 18.00
N VAL A 208 -1.90 19.33 19.01
CA VAL A 208 -2.88 18.25 18.93
C VAL A 208 -4.24 18.81 18.59
N ILE A 209 -4.91 18.22 17.60
CA ILE A 209 -6.30 18.52 17.23
C ILE A 209 -7.06 17.22 16.95
N SER A 210 -8.39 17.28 17.07
CA SER A 210 -9.26 16.19 16.64
C SER A 210 -9.41 16.14 15.10
N TYR A 211 -9.84 15.01 14.58
CA TYR A 211 -10.15 14.89 13.15
C TYR A 211 -11.26 15.87 12.71
N ASP A 212 -12.27 16.06 13.53
CA ASP A 212 -13.39 16.95 13.22
C ASP A 212 -12.97 18.42 13.20
N GLU A 213 -12.09 18.84 14.14
CA GLU A 213 -11.48 20.17 14.12
C GLU A 213 -10.63 20.38 12.87
N ASN A 214 -9.81 19.38 12.49
CA ASN A 214 -9.00 19.45 11.27
C ASN A 214 -9.87 19.60 10.02
N LYS A 215 -10.97 18.86 9.91
CA LYS A 215 -11.91 18.93 8.78
C LYS A 215 -12.55 20.32 8.67
N THR A 216 -12.95 20.90 9.80
CA THR A 216 -13.54 22.25 9.84
C THR A 216 -12.54 23.30 9.36
N ASN A 217 -11.27 23.19 9.76
CA ASN A 217 -10.21 24.11 9.36
C ASN A 217 -9.80 23.98 7.88
N SER A 218 -9.95 22.79 7.29
CA SER A 218 -9.61 22.53 5.89
C SER A 218 -10.68 23.00 4.90
N ASN A 219 -11.90 23.31 5.39
CA ASN A 219 -13.02 23.78 4.58
C ASN A 219 -13.20 25.31 4.62
N LYS A 220 -12.32 26.03 5.31
CA LYS A 220 -12.20 27.49 5.35
C LYS A 220 -11.10 27.98 4.42
#